data_82bf39ba2d481cc94e23f6eb37c857c8
#
_entry.id   82bf39ba2d481cc94e23f6eb37c857c8
#
_cell.length_a   1.000
_cell.length_b   1.000
_cell.length_c   1.000
_cell.angle_alpha   90.00
_cell.angle_beta   90.00
_cell.angle_gamma   90.00
#
_symmetry.space_group_name_H-M   'P 1'
#
loop_
_entity.id
_entity.type
_entity.pdbx_description
1 polymer ?
#
loop_
_entity_poly.entity_id
_entity_poly.type
_entity_poly.pdbx_seq_one_letter_code
_entity_poly.pdbx_strand_id
1 'polypeptide(L)'
;MDTISKLRNIAKKNGGIITTSKAVQEGISRALLWKLNNEKKIQRIARGQYIFEDDIQDELLSIGLRSDKIIFSHETALYLHGISDRTPFEHTLTVPTGCIPSAIVQNECKMYFIKPELHDLGRTTLKTPFGSEVNCYDLERTICDIVRSRNKVGTETFLAALKAYALRTDKNLNRLYSYAKKLRVSSIIRKYLEVLL
;
A
#
# COMPACT_ATOMS: atom_id res chain seq x y z
N MET A 1 -21.67 14.03 -23.84
CA MET A 1 -21.60 13.50 -22.46
C MET A 1 -21.27 14.65 -21.53
N ASP A 2 -22.06 14.89 -20.53
CA ASP A 2 -21.84 15.97 -19.56
C ASP A 2 -20.54 15.74 -18.76
N THR A 3 -19.91 16.82 -18.32
CA THR A 3 -18.65 16.80 -17.55
C THR A 3 -18.75 15.94 -16.28
N ILE A 4 -19.86 16.05 -15.56
CA ILE A 4 -20.10 15.25 -14.33
C ILE A 4 -20.17 13.76 -14.66
N SER A 5 -20.85 13.38 -15.74
CA SER A 5 -20.91 11.98 -16.20
C SER A 5 -19.54 11.43 -16.56
N LYS A 6 -18.68 12.23 -17.18
CA LYS A 6 -17.26 11.84 -17.45
C LYS A 6 -16.48 11.62 -16.15
N LEU A 7 -16.62 12.54 -15.19
CA LEU A 7 -15.95 12.43 -13.89
C LEU A 7 -16.44 11.21 -13.10
N ARG A 8 -17.75 10.91 -13.13
CA ARG A 8 -18.30 9.70 -12.52
C ARG A 8 -17.73 8.42 -13.15
N ASN A 9 -17.55 8.39 -14.47
CA ASN A 9 -16.91 7.27 -15.14
C ASN A 9 -15.44 7.11 -14.75
N ILE A 10 -14.70 8.21 -14.59
CA ILE A 10 -13.33 8.18 -14.10
C ILE A 10 -13.28 7.63 -12.67
N ALA A 11 -14.14 8.15 -11.78
CA ALA A 11 -14.23 7.70 -10.39
C ALA A 11 -14.55 6.19 -10.33
N LYS A 12 -15.57 5.74 -11.02
CA LYS A 12 -15.97 4.31 -11.06
C LYS A 12 -14.85 3.37 -11.52
N LYS A 13 -14.04 3.78 -12.50
CA LYS A 13 -12.90 3.02 -13.00
C LYS A 13 -11.65 3.10 -12.10
N ASN A 14 -11.66 3.96 -11.10
CA ASN A 14 -10.49 4.29 -10.29
C ASN A 14 -10.82 4.30 -8.79
N GLY A 15 -11.64 3.36 -8.33
CA GLY A 15 -11.96 3.16 -6.92
C GLY A 15 -12.57 4.37 -6.22
N GLY A 16 -13.45 5.11 -6.90
CA GLY A 16 -14.08 6.33 -6.39
C GLY A 16 -13.22 7.59 -6.54
N ILE A 17 -11.94 7.48 -6.86
CA ILE A 17 -11.01 8.63 -6.90
C ILE A 17 -10.88 9.21 -8.31
N ILE A 18 -11.07 10.50 -8.43
CA ILE A 18 -10.80 11.29 -9.63
C ILE A 18 -9.40 11.88 -9.50
N THR A 19 -8.47 11.42 -10.34
CA THR A 19 -7.15 12.05 -10.41
C THR A 19 -7.13 13.16 -11.46
N THR A 20 -6.40 14.26 -11.17
CA THR A 20 -6.23 15.36 -12.13
C THR A 20 -5.66 14.86 -13.46
N SER A 21 -4.73 13.90 -13.44
CA SER A 21 -4.13 13.35 -14.66
C SER A 21 -5.18 12.67 -15.56
N LYS A 22 -6.01 11.79 -15.00
CA LYS A 22 -7.08 11.11 -15.74
C LYS A 22 -8.15 12.09 -16.23
N ALA A 23 -8.51 13.08 -15.40
CA ALA A 23 -9.46 14.11 -15.82
C ALA A 23 -8.95 14.93 -17.01
N VAL A 24 -7.66 15.34 -16.98
CA VAL A 24 -7.06 16.06 -18.10
C VAL A 24 -6.98 15.22 -19.37
N GLN A 25 -6.67 13.92 -19.27
CA GLN A 25 -6.69 13.00 -20.41
C GLN A 25 -8.08 12.89 -21.07
N GLU A 26 -9.15 13.00 -20.26
CA GLU A 26 -10.55 13.02 -20.74
C GLU A 26 -11.04 14.41 -21.16
N GLY A 27 -10.12 15.40 -21.28
CA GLY A 27 -10.40 16.76 -21.73
C GLY A 27 -11.00 17.68 -20.64
N ILE A 28 -10.90 17.32 -19.36
CA ILE A 28 -11.39 18.12 -18.24
C ILE A 28 -10.25 18.95 -17.67
N SER A 29 -10.34 20.29 -17.76
CA SER A 29 -9.27 21.17 -17.31
C SER A 29 -9.12 21.21 -15.77
N ARG A 30 -7.91 21.53 -15.30
CA ARG A 30 -7.64 21.75 -13.87
C ARG A 30 -8.49 22.86 -13.28
N ALA A 31 -8.74 23.93 -14.05
CA ALA A 31 -9.59 25.04 -13.64
C ALA A 31 -11.04 24.60 -13.40
N LEU A 32 -11.55 23.69 -14.24
CA LEU A 32 -12.89 23.15 -14.08
C LEU A 32 -12.99 22.25 -12.84
N LEU A 33 -11.98 21.43 -12.56
CA LEU A 33 -11.92 20.63 -11.31
C LEU A 33 -11.92 21.56 -10.08
N TRP A 34 -11.15 22.64 -10.10
CA TRP A 34 -11.14 23.64 -9.03
C TRP A 34 -12.52 24.31 -8.85
N LYS A 35 -13.17 24.69 -9.96
CA LYS A 35 -14.52 25.26 -9.93
C LYS A 35 -15.53 24.29 -9.33
N LEU A 36 -15.54 23.03 -9.76
CA LEU A 36 -16.45 21.99 -9.24
C LEU A 36 -16.22 21.70 -7.75
N ASN A 37 -14.96 21.78 -7.29
CA ASN A 37 -14.63 21.67 -5.87
C ASN A 37 -15.18 22.84 -5.06
N ASN A 38 -15.07 24.07 -5.57
CA ASN A 38 -15.65 25.25 -4.91
C ASN A 38 -17.18 25.24 -4.89
N GLU A 39 -17.79 24.67 -5.94
CA GLU A 39 -19.24 24.44 -6.01
C GLU A 39 -19.70 23.24 -5.16
N LYS A 40 -18.80 22.58 -4.42
CA LYS A 40 -19.03 21.38 -3.60
C LYS A 40 -19.63 20.20 -4.37
N LYS A 41 -19.46 20.15 -5.71
CA LYS A 41 -19.87 19.01 -6.55
C LYS A 41 -18.89 17.83 -6.46
N ILE A 42 -17.64 18.12 -6.15
CA ILE A 42 -16.58 17.17 -5.81
C ILE A 42 -15.79 17.73 -4.64
N GLN A 43 -15.15 16.87 -3.86
CA GLN A 43 -14.30 17.23 -2.73
C GLN A 43 -12.85 16.86 -3.02
N ARG A 44 -11.93 17.80 -2.79
CA ARG A 44 -10.50 17.51 -2.87
C ARG A 44 -10.04 16.79 -1.60
N ILE A 45 -9.54 15.56 -1.74
CA ILE A 45 -9.03 14.73 -0.64
C ILE A 45 -7.50 14.77 -0.51
N ALA A 46 -6.80 15.02 -1.63
CA ALA A 46 -5.36 15.16 -1.66
C ALA A 46 -4.93 16.03 -2.86
N ARG A 47 -3.63 16.32 -2.99
CA ARG A 47 -3.12 17.04 -4.15
C ARG A 47 -3.40 16.26 -5.44
N GLY A 48 -4.26 16.82 -6.29
CA GLY A 48 -4.64 16.21 -7.57
C GLY A 48 -5.58 15.02 -7.47
N GLN A 49 -6.22 14.81 -6.31
CA GLN A 49 -7.21 13.77 -6.07
C GLN A 49 -8.50 14.37 -5.54
N TYR A 50 -9.62 13.94 -6.12
CA TYR A 50 -10.96 14.38 -5.78
C TYR A 50 -11.90 13.18 -5.68
N ILE A 51 -12.96 13.29 -4.90
CA ILE A 51 -14.07 12.33 -4.81
C ILE A 51 -15.40 13.07 -4.97
N PHE A 52 -16.47 12.36 -5.28
CA PHE A 52 -17.83 12.89 -5.10
C PHE A 52 -18.21 12.80 -3.61
N GLU A 53 -19.12 13.65 -3.17
CA GLU A 53 -19.56 13.70 -1.77
C GLU A 53 -20.23 12.42 -1.30
N ASP A 54 -20.86 11.69 -2.22
CA ASP A 54 -21.53 10.40 -2.01
C ASP A 54 -20.61 9.17 -2.14
N ASP A 55 -19.34 9.37 -2.52
CA ASP A 55 -18.37 8.28 -2.63
C ASP A 55 -17.61 8.09 -1.30
N ILE A 56 -17.26 6.83 -0.99
CA ILE A 56 -16.42 6.50 0.16
C ILE A 56 -14.96 6.53 -0.28
N GLN A 57 -14.13 7.20 0.50
CA GLN A 57 -12.69 7.28 0.23
C GLN A 57 -12.00 5.94 0.50
N ASP A 58 -11.37 5.36 -0.50
CA ASP A 58 -10.38 4.31 -0.33
C ASP A 58 -9.03 4.95 0.04
N GLU A 59 -8.71 4.95 1.33
CA GLU A 59 -7.52 5.60 1.88
C GLU A 59 -6.23 4.97 1.33
N LEU A 60 -6.17 3.63 1.27
CA LEU A 60 -4.99 2.92 0.73
C LEU A 60 -4.75 3.28 -0.74
N LEU A 61 -5.82 3.33 -1.54
CA LEU A 61 -5.71 3.78 -2.92
C LEU A 61 -5.24 5.24 -3.00
N SER A 62 -5.82 6.13 -2.20
CA SER A 62 -5.42 7.55 -2.15
C SER A 62 -3.94 7.72 -1.82
N ILE A 63 -3.41 6.96 -0.86
CA ILE A 63 -1.98 6.96 -0.51
C ILE A 63 -1.15 6.41 -1.68
N GLY A 64 -1.52 5.27 -2.23
CA GLY A 64 -0.78 4.61 -3.32
C GLY A 64 -0.69 5.46 -4.59
N LEU A 65 -1.75 6.22 -4.91
CA LEU A 65 -1.79 7.12 -6.07
C LEU A 65 -0.88 8.37 -5.95
N ARG A 66 -0.28 8.62 -4.79
CA ARG A 66 0.63 9.77 -4.58
C ARG A 66 2.01 9.56 -5.19
N SER A 67 2.46 8.30 -5.33
CA SER A 67 3.72 7.94 -5.99
C SER A 67 3.74 6.45 -6.36
N ASP A 68 4.26 6.15 -7.54
CA ASP A 68 4.53 4.78 -8.02
C ASP A 68 5.63 4.06 -7.21
N LYS A 69 6.41 4.82 -6.44
CA LYS A 69 7.45 4.32 -5.53
C LYS A 69 6.92 3.88 -4.17
N ILE A 70 5.66 4.13 -3.87
CA ILE A 70 5.02 3.67 -2.65
C ILE A 70 4.64 2.19 -2.81
N ILE A 71 5.14 1.35 -1.91
CA ILE A 71 4.74 -0.06 -1.80
C ILE A 71 4.28 -0.28 -0.35
N PHE A 72 3.05 -0.74 -0.16
CA PHE A 72 2.57 -1.13 1.16
C PHE A 72 3.36 -2.32 1.69
N SER A 73 3.72 -2.27 2.97
CA SER A 73 4.65 -3.21 3.58
C SER A 73 4.30 -3.47 5.05
N HIS A 74 5.06 -4.33 5.71
CA HIS A 74 4.95 -4.61 7.15
C HIS A 74 3.50 -4.84 7.60
N GLU A 75 3.01 -4.07 8.59
CA GLU A 75 1.70 -4.25 9.21
C GLU A 75 0.55 -4.06 8.20
N THR A 76 0.64 -3.08 7.29
CA THR A 76 -0.38 -2.89 6.24
C THR A 76 -0.38 -4.05 5.24
N ALA A 77 0.80 -4.59 4.88
CA ALA A 77 0.86 -5.75 4.02
C ALA A 77 0.31 -7.01 4.72
N LEU A 78 0.57 -7.21 6.03
CA LEU A 78 -0.04 -8.28 6.80
C LEU A 78 -1.58 -8.21 6.78
N TYR A 79 -2.12 -7.00 6.92
CA TYR A 79 -3.57 -6.76 6.82
C TYR A 79 -4.09 -7.10 5.41
N LEU A 80 -3.45 -6.62 4.35
CA LEU A 80 -3.86 -6.88 2.97
C LEU A 80 -3.73 -8.37 2.58
N HIS A 81 -2.83 -9.12 3.22
CA HIS A 81 -2.70 -10.57 3.06
C HIS A 81 -3.67 -11.37 3.94
N GLY A 82 -4.51 -10.71 4.74
CA GLY A 82 -5.44 -11.39 5.66
C GLY A 82 -4.75 -12.13 6.81
N ILE A 83 -3.54 -11.71 7.20
CA ILE A 83 -2.84 -12.24 8.38
C ILE A 83 -3.27 -11.48 9.64
N SER A 84 -3.56 -10.20 9.52
CA SER A 84 -4.12 -9.38 10.58
C SER A 84 -5.55 -8.99 10.24
N ASP A 85 -6.48 -9.25 11.15
CA ASP A 85 -7.88 -8.82 11.01
C ASP A 85 -8.07 -7.33 11.37
N ARG A 86 -7.06 -6.72 11.99
CA ARG A 86 -7.12 -5.31 12.39
C ARG A 86 -6.43 -4.44 11.34
N THR A 87 -7.15 -3.41 10.88
CA THR A 87 -6.53 -2.33 10.12
C THR A 87 -5.44 -1.69 10.98
N PRO A 88 -4.21 -1.51 10.46
CA PRO A 88 -3.16 -0.81 11.19
C PRO A 88 -3.61 0.60 11.55
N PHE A 89 -3.29 1.04 12.77
CA PHE A 89 -3.56 2.41 13.21
C PHE A 89 -2.85 3.45 12.32
N GLU A 90 -1.68 3.11 11.85
CA GLU A 90 -0.87 3.90 10.92
C GLU A 90 -0.45 3.01 9.75
N HIS A 91 -0.71 3.44 8.53
CA HIS A 91 -0.34 2.67 7.34
C HIS A 91 1.17 2.62 7.17
N THR A 92 1.69 1.42 6.89
CA THR A 92 3.12 1.18 6.73
C THR A 92 3.47 1.02 5.25
N LEU A 93 4.48 1.75 4.81
CA LEU A 93 4.97 1.69 3.44
C LEU A 93 6.48 1.69 3.34
N THR A 94 6.97 1.16 2.24
CA THR A 94 8.39 1.15 1.90
C THR A 94 8.62 1.94 0.62
N VAL A 95 9.66 2.76 0.64
CA VAL A 95 10.16 3.52 -0.52
C VAL A 95 11.66 3.31 -0.66
N PRO A 96 12.24 3.53 -1.86
CA PRO A 96 13.68 3.45 -2.03
C PRO A 96 14.39 4.56 -1.26
N THR A 97 15.56 4.25 -0.70
CA THR A 97 16.45 5.25 -0.08
C THR A 97 16.76 6.35 -1.09
N GLY A 98 16.68 7.61 -0.64
CA GLY A 98 16.83 8.79 -1.49
C GLY A 98 15.51 9.27 -2.11
N CYS A 99 14.41 8.51 -2.01
CA CYS A 99 13.08 8.99 -2.34
C CYS A 99 12.48 9.67 -1.11
N ILE A 100 12.02 10.91 -1.28
CA ILE A 100 11.34 11.68 -0.23
C ILE A 100 9.88 11.84 -0.65
N PRO A 101 8.95 11.07 -0.09
CA PRO A 101 7.51 11.28 -0.30
C PRO A 101 7.06 12.66 0.19
N SER A 102 5.87 13.09 -0.23
CA SER A 102 5.31 14.36 0.24
C SER A 102 5.18 14.38 1.77
N ALA A 103 5.29 15.57 2.38
CA ALA A 103 5.18 15.73 3.83
C ALA A 103 3.88 15.12 4.41
N ILE A 104 2.79 15.17 3.65
CA ILE A 104 1.52 14.56 4.04
C ILE A 104 1.67 13.04 4.22
N VAL A 105 2.31 12.34 3.26
CA VAL A 105 2.56 10.88 3.37
C VAL A 105 3.47 10.58 4.55
N GLN A 106 4.48 11.42 4.78
CA GLN A 106 5.41 11.23 5.91
C GLN A 106 4.73 11.41 7.28
N ASN A 107 3.72 12.27 7.36
CA ASN A 107 2.99 12.53 8.61
C ASN A 107 1.86 11.52 8.86
N GLU A 108 1.29 10.96 7.80
CA GLU A 108 0.14 10.04 7.87
C GLU A 108 0.54 8.56 7.86
N CYS A 109 1.80 8.23 7.53
CA CYS A 109 2.24 6.85 7.33
C CYS A 109 3.60 6.58 7.96
N LYS A 110 3.74 5.40 8.55
CA LYS A 110 5.04 4.89 9.01
C LYS A 110 5.89 4.44 7.83
N MET A 111 7.02 5.10 7.67
CA MET A 111 7.91 4.92 6.53
C MET A 111 9.05 3.95 6.81
N TYR A 112 9.28 3.06 5.85
CA TYR A 112 10.47 2.23 5.80
C TYR A 112 11.28 2.53 4.53
N PHE A 113 12.58 2.46 4.62
CA PHE A 113 13.50 2.75 3.52
C PHE A 113 14.30 1.51 3.17
N ILE A 114 14.46 1.24 1.88
CA ILE A 114 15.21 0.11 1.35
C ILE A 114 16.14 0.58 0.22
N LYS A 115 17.23 -0.12 0.01
CA LYS A 115 18.09 0.12 -1.15
C LYS A 115 17.31 0.00 -2.45
N PRO A 116 17.54 0.88 -3.46
CA PRO A 116 16.79 0.86 -4.72
C PRO A 116 16.76 -0.51 -5.41
N GLU A 117 17.90 -1.24 -5.39
CA GLU A 117 18.03 -2.57 -5.99
C GLU A 117 17.19 -3.67 -5.32
N LEU A 118 16.69 -3.40 -4.11
CA LEU A 118 15.83 -4.33 -3.34
C LEU A 118 14.37 -3.85 -3.26
N HIS A 119 14.06 -2.68 -3.82
CA HIS A 119 12.75 -2.08 -3.70
C HIS A 119 11.68 -2.89 -4.44
N ASP A 120 11.95 -3.34 -5.65
CA ASP A 120 10.99 -4.13 -6.44
C ASP A 120 11.01 -5.65 -6.10
N LEU A 121 11.91 -6.08 -5.20
CA LEU A 121 11.96 -7.48 -4.77
C LEU A 121 10.66 -7.85 -4.03
N GLY A 122 9.85 -8.74 -4.60
CA GLY A 122 8.58 -9.18 -4.03
C GLY A 122 7.44 -8.16 -4.21
N ARG A 123 7.58 -7.14 -5.08
CA ARG A 123 6.49 -6.24 -5.42
C ARG A 123 5.39 -6.99 -6.14
N THR A 124 4.17 -6.78 -5.71
CA THR A 124 2.94 -7.33 -6.29
C THR A 124 1.81 -6.31 -6.17
N THR A 125 0.64 -6.68 -6.67
CA THR A 125 -0.58 -5.88 -6.53
C THR A 125 -1.58 -6.65 -5.69
N LEU A 126 -2.16 -6.01 -4.68
CA LEU A 126 -3.22 -6.56 -3.85
C LEU A 126 -4.45 -5.66 -3.88
N LYS A 127 -5.60 -6.25 -3.60
CA LYS A 127 -6.85 -5.50 -3.49
C LYS A 127 -7.02 -4.93 -2.08
N THR A 128 -7.45 -3.68 -2.02
CA THR A 128 -7.93 -3.05 -0.78
C THR A 128 -9.28 -3.66 -0.37
N PRO A 129 -9.77 -3.42 0.85
CA PRO A 129 -11.13 -3.80 1.24
C PRO A 129 -12.24 -3.23 0.34
N PHE A 130 -11.96 -2.13 -0.37
CA PHE A 130 -12.87 -1.50 -1.34
C PHE A 130 -12.72 -2.07 -2.77
N GLY A 131 -11.83 -3.07 -2.95
CA GLY A 131 -11.61 -3.73 -4.24
C GLY A 131 -10.63 -3.02 -5.18
N SER A 132 -10.03 -1.90 -4.77
CA SER A 132 -9.03 -1.17 -5.55
C SER A 132 -7.68 -1.88 -5.51
N GLU A 133 -6.91 -1.78 -6.58
CA GLU A 133 -5.57 -2.37 -6.66
C GLU A 133 -4.50 -1.38 -6.17
N VAL A 134 -3.63 -1.85 -5.28
CA VAL A 134 -2.51 -1.08 -4.73
C VAL A 134 -1.22 -1.89 -4.77
N ASN A 135 -0.07 -1.20 -4.92
CA ASN A 135 1.23 -1.83 -4.83
C ASN A 135 1.49 -2.30 -3.39
N CYS A 136 1.82 -3.56 -3.24
CA CYS A 136 2.14 -4.17 -1.95
C CYS A 136 3.31 -5.13 -2.13
N TYR A 137 3.97 -5.52 -1.06
CA TYR A 137 4.87 -6.67 -1.10
C TYR A 137 4.10 -7.97 -1.01
N ASP A 138 4.61 -9.03 -1.68
CA ASP A 138 4.09 -10.38 -1.55
C ASP A 138 4.29 -10.91 -0.12
N LEU A 139 3.67 -12.04 0.17
CA LEU A 139 3.63 -12.60 1.51
C LEU A 139 5.03 -12.91 2.05
N GLU A 140 5.88 -13.55 1.25
CA GLU A 140 7.23 -13.96 1.66
C GLU A 140 8.13 -12.75 1.90
N ARG A 141 8.01 -11.70 1.06
CA ARG A 141 8.72 -10.46 1.27
C ARG A 141 8.23 -9.77 2.54
N THR A 142 6.94 -9.74 2.78
CA THR A 142 6.34 -9.16 3.97
C THR A 142 6.86 -9.83 5.25
N ILE A 143 6.92 -11.15 5.28
CA ILE A 143 7.51 -11.90 6.40
C ILE A 143 8.99 -11.56 6.61
N CYS A 144 9.77 -11.45 5.54
CA CYS A 144 11.17 -11.02 5.64
C CYS A 144 11.30 -9.60 6.22
N ASP A 145 10.43 -8.66 5.81
CA ASP A 145 10.45 -7.28 6.31
C ASP A 145 10.03 -7.19 7.78
N ILE A 146 9.04 -7.97 8.22
CA ILE A 146 8.65 -8.10 9.64
C ILE A 146 9.83 -8.64 10.47
N VAL A 147 10.52 -9.67 10.00
CA VAL A 147 11.69 -10.24 10.69
C VAL A 147 12.86 -9.25 10.75
N ARG A 148 13.09 -8.52 9.66
CA ARG A 148 14.13 -7.50 9.58
C ARG A 148 13.87 -6.34 10.53
N SER A 149 12.62 -5.98 10.69
CA SER A 149 12.16 -4.84 11.50
C SER A 149 11.65 -5.24 12.89
N ARG A 150 11.95 -6.45 13.37
CA ARG A 150 11.43 -7.02 14.63
C ARG A 150 11.60 -6.13 15.87
N ASN A 151 12.61 -5.26 15.89
CA ASN A 151 12.83 -4.31 16.98
C ASN A 151 11.94 -3.05 16.87
N LYS A 152 11.25 -2.85 15.73
CA LYS A 152 10.36 -1.71 15.44
C LYS A 152 8.92 -2.13 15.32
N VAL A 153 8.68 -3.42 15.14
CA VAL A 153 7.36 -4.06 15.11
C VAL A 153 7.12 -4.65 16.51
N GLY A 154 5.91 -4.54 17.03
CA GLY A 154 5.59 -5.12 18.34
C GLY A 154 5.82 -6.64 18.36
N THR A 155 6.31 -7.17 19.48
CA THR A 155 6.62 -8.60 19.63
C THR A 155 5.41 -9.48 19.33
N GLU A 156 4.22 -9.05 19.73
CA GLU A 156 2.96 -9.75 19.45
C GLU A 156 2.72 -9.86 17.93
N THR A 157 2.78 -8.75 17.21
CA THR A 157 2.62 -8.72 15.74
C THR A 157 3.66 -9.59 15.05
N PHE A 158 4.92 -9.52 15.49
CA PHE A 158 6.01 -10.34 14.95
C PHE A 158 5.72 -11.84 15.11
N LEU A 159 5.36 -12.30 16.31
CA LEU A 159 5.08 -13.70 16.57
C LEU A 159 3.80 -14.18 15.86
N ALA A 160 2.75 -13.36 15.86
CA ALA A 160 1.50 -13.65 15.16
C ALA A 160 1.73 -13.81 13.65
N ALA A 161 2.50 -12.93 13.03
CA ALA A 161 2.82 -13.01 11.60
C ALA A 161 3.55 -14.30 11.23
N LEU A 162 4.55 -14.71 12.01
CA LEU A 162 5.29 -15.95 11.77
C LEU A 162 4.44 -17.20 11.96
N LYS A 163 3.61 -17.26 13.03
CA LYS A 163 2.69 -18.37 13.27
C LYS A 163 1.65 -18.48 12.15
N ALA A 164 1.03 -17.35 11.77
CA ALA A 164 0.05 -17.33 10.70
C ALA A 164 0.66 -17.77 9.37
N TYR A 165 1.87 -17.28 9.04
CA TYR A 165 2.59 -17.72 7.83
C TYR A 165 2.89 -19.23 7.85
N ALA A 166 3.34 -19.78 8.98
CA ALA A 166 3.63 -21.22 9.09
C ALA A 166 2.40 -22.10 8.81
N LEU A 167 1.21 -21.64 9.19
CA LEU A 167 -0.06 -22.33 9.00
C LEU A 167 -0.63 -22.22 7.57
N ARG A 168 -0.14 -21.27 6.74
CA ARG A 168 -0.68 -21.09 5.38
C ARG A 168 -0.32 -22.24 4.45
N THR A 169 -1.28 -22.63 3.62
CA THR A 169 -1.11 -23.67 2.59
C THR A 169 -0.47 -23.12 1.31
N ASP A 170 -0.60 -21.81 1.06
CA ASP A 170 -0.07 -21.10 -0.12
C ASP A 170 1.33 -20.51 0.09
N LYS A 171 1.97 -20.79 1.24
CA LYS A 171 3.34 -20.35 1.53
C LYS A 171 4.36 -20.93 0.55
N ASN A 172 5.35 -20.12 0.17
CA ASN A 172 6.44 -20.53 -0.70
C ASN A 172 7.80 -20.40 0.01
N LEU A 173 8.24 -21.50 0.64
CA LEU A 173 9.48 -21.52 1.41
C LEU A 173 10.73 -21.24 0.56
N ASN A 174 10.77 -21.68 -0.69
CA ASN A 174 11.88 -21.41 -1.60
C ASN A 174 12.00 -19.90 -1.88
N ARG A 175 10.89 -19.23 -2.13
CA ARG A 175 10.82 -17.78 -2.33
C ARG A 175 11.23 -17.06 -1.04
N LEU A 176 10.70 -17.48 0.10
CA LEU A 176 11.03 -16.92 1.41
C LEU A 176 12.53 -16.96 1.67
N TYR A 177 13.17 -18.14 1.51
CA TYR A 177 14.62 -18.26 1.75
C TYR A 177 15.46 -17.48 0.74
N SER A 178 15.01 -17.38 -0.52
CA SER A 178 15.66 -16.52 -1.53
C SER A 178 15.64 -15.05 -1.11
N TYR A 179 14.49 -14.54 -0.65
CA TYR A 179 14.36 -13.16 -0.15
C TYR A 179 15.13 -12.95 1.14
N ALA A 180 15.05 -13.89 2.07
CA ALA A 180 15.77 -13.87 3.35
C ALA A 180 17.29 -13.72 3.16
N LYS A 181 17.86 -14.39 2.15
CA LYS A 181 19.28 -14.26 1.79
C LYS A 181 19.61 -12.85 1.32
N LYS A 182 18.82 -12.29 0.40
CA LYS A 182 19.00 -10.93 -0.14
C LYS A 182 18.82 -9.85 0.94
N LEU A 183 17.88 -10.07 1.86
CA LEU A 183 17.57 -9.14 2.96
C LEU A 183 18.38 -9.38 4.24
N ARG A 184 19.30 -10.38 4.23
CA ARG A 184 20.20 -10.73 5.33
C ARG A 184 19.48 -11.11 6.64
N VAL A 185 18.39 -11.87 6.51
CA VAL A 185 17.59 -12.35 7.66
C VAL A 185 17.46 -13.88 7.71
N SER A 186 18.21 -14.60 6.89
CA SER A 186 18.12 -16.07 6.75
C SER A 186 18.28 -16.84 8.07
N SER A 187 19.27 -16.45 8.90
CA SER A 187 19.53 -17.12 10.18
C SER A 187 18.37 -16.97 11.16
N ILE A 188 17.75 -15.78 11.16
CA ILE A 188 16.63 -15.47 12.06
C ILE A 188 15.38 -16.21 11.58
N ILE A 189 15.06 -16.14 10.28
CA ILE A 189 13.92 -16.86 9.71
C ILE A 189 14.03 -18.37 9.98
N ARG A 190 15.21 -18.95 9.75
CA ARG A 190 15.45 -20.38 10.04
C ARG A 190 15.16 -20.71 11.50
N LYS A 191 15.75 -19.94 12.44
CA LYS A 191 15.56 -20.16 13.88
C LYS A 191 14.10 -20.20 14.30
N TYR A 192 13.24 -19.35 13.76
CA TYR A 192 11.84 -19.27 14.13
C TYR A 192 10.96 -20.29 13.38
N LEU A 193 11.22 -20.52 12.10
CA LEU A 193 10.40 -21.42 11.29
C LEU A 193 10.72 -22.89 11.55
N GLU A 194 11.96 -23.26 11.90
CA GLU A 194 12.29 -24.65 12.31
C GLU A 194 11.52 -25.12 13.55
N VAL A 195 11.03 -24.18 14.37
CA VAL A 195 10.21 -24.48 15.55
C VAL A 195 8.70 -24.49 15.22
N LEU A 196 8.28 -23.85 14.11
CA LEU A 196 6.88 -23.66 13.75
C LEU A 196 6.40 -24.57 12.61
N LEU A 197 7.32 -25.17 11.85
CA LEU A 197 7.06 -26.10 10.74
C LEU A 197 7.34 -27.53 11.12
#